data_164131555fbcad37447b6c46299bdc45
#
_entry.id   164131555fbcad37447b6c46299bdc45
#
_cell.length_a   1.000
_cell.length_b   1.000
_cell.length_c   1.000
_cell.angle_alpha   90.00
_cell.angle_beta   90.00
_cell.angle_gamma   90.00
#
_symmetry.space_group_name_H-M   'P 1'
#
loop_
_entity.id
_entity.type
_entity.pdbx_description
1 polymer ?
#
loop_
_entity_poly.entity_id
_entity_poly.type
_entity_poly.pdbx_seq_one_letter_code
_entity_poly.pdbx_strand_id
1 'polypeptide(L)'
;QICMHSPQAPLFPMWIARYLPEKISLICEKWHTFAHSNIKVHIHEFVKYIIMTINEYKFAGKKAIVRVDFNVPLDENGHITDDTRIRGALPTLKKILADGGACIIMSHMGKPKGKVNPKLSLGRIREAVEAALGVPVAFAPDCADAEAAVKALPMGQALLLENLRFYPEEEGKPVGIDKEDPAYDAAKKEMKGRQKDFAKKLASYADCYVMDAFGTAHRKHASTAVIADYFDADNKMLGYLMEKEVKAVDNVLSNIKRPFVAIMGGSKVSSKIGIIQNLLGKVDKLILCGGMTYTFSKAHGGEIGESI
;
A
#
# COMPACT_ATOMS: atom_id res chain seq x y z
N GLN A 1 13.49 -20.17 -6.63
CA GLN A 1 14.50 -19.47 -7.47
C GLN A 1 14.33 -19.75 -8.98
N ILE A 2 13.62 -20.80 -9.38
CA ILE A 2 13.52 -21.24 -10.79
C ILE A 2 12.38 -20.54 -11.56
N CYS A 3 11.39 -19.96 -10.90
CA CYS A 3 10.28 -19.26 -11.57
C CYS A 3 10.56 -17.82 -12.02
N MET A 4 11.74 -17.25 -11.76
CA MET A 4 12.04 -15.84 -12.06
C MET A 4 12.73 -15.59 -13.41
N HIS A 5 12.96 -16.60 -14.25
CA HIS A 5 13.74 -16.47 -15.48
C HIS A 5 12.99 -16.78 -16.78
N SER A 6 11.66 -16.76 -16.77
CA SER A 6 10.89 -16.84 -18.02
C SER A 6 10.54 -15.44 -18.52
N PRO A 7 10.93 -15.04 -19.75
CA PRO A 7 10.65 -13.72 -20.33
C PRO A 7 9.16 -13.43 -20.57
N GLN A 8 8.27 -14.37 -20.29
CA GLN A 8 6.82 -14.29 -20.56
C GLN A 8 5.93 -14.41 -19.32
N ALA A 9 6.48 -14.32 -18.11
CA ALA A 9 5.66 -14.29 -16.91
C ALA A 9 4.82 -13.00 -16.86
N PRO A 10 3.48 -13.07 -16.71
CA PRO A 10 2.67 -11.89 -16.54
C PRO A 10 3.11 -11.16 -15.26
N LEU A 11 3.25 -9.83 -15.36
CA LEU A 11 3.65 -8.96 -14.27
C LEU A 11 2.55 -8.94 -13.20
N PHE A 12 2.64 -9.87 -12.28
CA PHE A 12 2.08 -9.66 -10.96
C PHE A 12 2.86 -8.52 -10.30
N PRO A 13 2.19 -7.50 -9.77
CA PRO A 13 2.89 -6.52 -8.93
C PRO A 13 3.59 -7.28 -7.81
N MET A 14 4.93 -7.14 -7.70
CA MET A 14 5.78 -7.88 -6.75
C MET A 14 5.31 -7.78 -5.28
N TRP A 15 4.46 -6.85 -4.95
CA TRP A 15 3.89 -6.69 -3.61
C TRP A 15 2.70 -7.64 -3.35
N ILE A 16 1.93 -8.05 -4.37
CA ILE A 16 0.87 -9.08 -4.22
C ILE A 16 1.50 -10.45 -3.90
N ALA A 17 2.66 -10.75 -4.49
CA ALA A 17 3.40 -11.99 -4.22
C ALA A 17 3.81 -12.14 -2.73
N ARG A 18 3.91 -11.06 -1.99
CA ARG A 18 4.24 -11.07 -0.56
C ARG A 18 3.08 -11.52 0.34
N TYR A 19 1.87 -11.44 -0.16
CA TYR A 19 0.70 -11.97 0.58
C TYR A 19 0.52 -13.48 0.43
N LEU A 20 1.38 -14.17 -0.37
CA LEU A 20 1.18 -15.56 -0.78
C LEU A 20 2.44 -16.45 -0.79
N PRO A 21 3.39 -16.39 0.16
CA PRO A 21 4.67 -17.12 0.02
C PRO A 21 4.51 -18.64 -0.06
N GLU A 22 3.62 -19.25 0.70
CA GLU A 22 3.48 -20.72 0.77
C GLU A 22 2.61 -21.30 -0.35
N LYS A 23 1.64 -20.55 -0.84
CA LYS A 23 0.73 -21.01 -1.91
C LYS A 23 1.29 -20.78 -3.32
N ILE A 24 2.31 -19.93 -3.48
CA ILE A 24 3.03 -19.75 -4.76
C ILE A 24 3.78 -21.03 -5.16
N SER A 25 4.35 -21.77 -4.22
CA SER A 25 5.00 -23.06 -4.51
C SER A 25 4.02 -24.06 -5.11
N LEU A 26 2.83 -24.16 -4.51
CA LEU A 26 1.75 -25.05 -5.00
C LEU A 26 1.20 -24.61 -6.37
N ILE A 27 1.20 -23.32 -6.65
CA ILE A 27 0.83 -22.75 -7.94
C ILE A 27 1.87 -23.08 -9.00
N CYS A 28 3.17 -22.97 -8.66
CA CYS A 28 4.25 -23.32 -9.57
C CYS A 28 4.25 -24.82 -9.94
N GLU A 29 4.01 -25.71 -8.97
CA GLU A 29 3.91 -27.16 -9.25
C GLU A 29 2.73 -27.52 -10.15
N LYS A 30 1.57 -26.91 -9.96
CA LYS A 30 0.41 -27.09 -10.85
C LYS A 30 0.57 -26.39 -12.20
N TRP A 31 1.40 -25.35 -12.28
CA TRP A 31 1.68 -24.64 -13.54
C TRP A 31 2.45 -25.50 -14.55
N HIS A 32 3.36 -26.33 -14.10
CA HIS A 32 4.08 -27.26 -14.97
C HIS A 32 3.18 -28.31 -15.63
N THR A 33 2.08 -28.67 -14.97
CA THR A 33 1.11 -29.64 -15.50
C THR A 33 0.06 -29.00 -16.41
N PHE A 34 -0.17 -27.69 -16.32
CA PHE A 34 -1.24 -26.95 -17.02
C PHE A 34 -0.78 -26.10 -18.22
N ALA A 35 0.51 -26.07 -18.52
CA ALA A 35 1.09 -25.15 -19.52
C ALA A 35 0.64 -25.39 -20.97
N HIS A 36 -0.25 -26.34 -21.24
CA HIS A 36 -0.68 -26.70 -22.57
C HIS A 36 -2.15 -26.43 -22.94
N SER A 37 -2.95 -25.81 -22.07
CA SER A 37 -4.34 -25.46 -22.42
C SER A 37 -4.85 -24.18 -21.78
N ASN A 38 -5.16 -23.15 -22.59
CA ASN A 38 -6.01 -21.96 -22.34
C ASN A 38 -5.88 -21.23 -20.98
N ILE A 39 -4.71 -20.69 -20.69
CA ILE A 39 -4.27 -20.16 -19.38
C ILE A 39 -4.92 -18.83 -18.95
N LYS A 40 -5.50 -18.05 -19.86
CA LYS A 40 -5.94 -16.66 -19.54
C LYS A 40 -7.16 -16.54 -18.62
N VAL A 41 -8.04 -17.53 -18.58
CA VAL A 41 -9.30 -17.46 -17.80
C VAL A 41 -9.10 -17.89 -16.35
N HIS A 42 -8.11 -18.73 -16.07
CA HIS A 42 -7.97 -19.37 -14.74
C HIS A 42 -7.18 -18.57 -13.71
N ILE A 43 -6.34 -17.60 -14.11
CA ILE A 43 -5.57 -16.79 -13.17
C ILE A 43 -6.50 -15.86 -12.38
N HIS A 44 -7.51 -15.29 -13.01
CA HIS A 44 -8.49 -14.42 -12.34
C HIS A 44 -9.32 -15.19 -11.30
N GLU A 45 -9.76 -16.40 -11.65
CA GLU A 45 -10.45 -17.29 -10.71
C GLU A 45 -9.52 -17.77 -9.58
N PHE A 46 -8.25 -18.09 -9.90
CA PHE A 46 -7.29 -18.58 -8.91
C PHE A 46 -6.90 -17.54 -7.87
N VAL A 47 -6.74 -16.27 -8.27
CA VAL A 47 -6.49 -15.16 -7.34
C VAL A 47 -7.69 -14.93 -6.41
N LYS A 48 -8.91 -15.16 -6.92
CA LYS A 48 -10.14 -15.09 -6.14
C LYS A 48 -10.22 -16.15 -5.02
N TYR A 49 -9.54 -17.29 -5.20
CA TYR A 49 -9.54 -18.41 -4.23
C TYR A 49 -8.40 -18.31 -3.19
N ILE A 50 -7.45 -17.40 -3.33
CA ILE A 50 -6.21 -17.44 -2.53
C ILE A 50 -6.10 -16.30 -1.52
N ILE A 51 -6.84 -15.21 -1.67
CA ILE A 51 -6.81 -14.08 -0.75
C ILE A 51 -8.12 -14.09 0.04
N MET A 52 -8.02 -14.20 1.36
CA MET A 52 -9.16 -13.95 2.26
C MET A 52 -9.73 -12.59 1.93
N THR A 53 -11.01 -12.51 1.58
CA THR A 53 -11.66 -11.23 1.31
C THR A 53 -12.16 -10.63 2.62
N ILE A 54 -12.22 -9.31 2.67
CA ILE A 54 -12.74 -8.60 3.86
C ILE A 54 -14.19 -8.99 4.17
N ASN A 55 -14.96 -9.43 3.16
CA ASN A 55 -16.34 -9.89 3.33
C ASN A 55 -16.44 -11.25 4.01
N GLU A 56 -15.48 -12.13 3.78
CA GLU A 56 -15.48 -13.50 4.32
C GLU A 56 -14.85 -13.58 5.70
N TYR A 57 -14.00 -12.60 6.04
CA TYR A 57 -13.34 -12.58 7.33
C TYR A 57 -14.30 -12.19 8.46
N LYS A 58 -14.23 -12.91 9.57
CA LYS A 58 -15.05 -12.68 10.77
C LYS A 58 -14.25 -11.85 11.78
N PHE A 59 -14.61 -10.57 11.93
CA PHE A 59 -13.93 -9.65 12.84
C PHE A 59 -14.42 -9.70 14.27
N ALA A 60 -15.53 -10.42 14.58
CA ALA A 60 -16.11 -10.49 15.92
C ALA A 60 -15.07 -10.88 16.97
N GLY A 61 -14.89 -10.05 17.99
CA GLY A 61 -13.93 -10.26 19.08
C GLY A 61 -12.46 -10.12 18.70
N LYS A 62 -12.14 -9.62 17.49
CA LYS A 62 -10.78 -9.43 16.99
C LYS A 62 -10.40 -7.96 16.89
N LYS A 63 -9.13 -7.67 17.10
CA LYS A 63 -8.52 -6.38 16.82
C LYS A 63 -7.89 -6.42 15.44
N ALA A 64 -8.33 -5.55 14.53
CA ALA A 64 -7.76 -5.42 13.20
C ALA A 64 -6.86 -4.19 13.12
N ILE A 65 -5.61 -4.35 12.69
CA ILE A 65 -4.73 -3.23 12.39
C ILE A 65 -4.90 -2.86 10.90
N VAL A 66 -5.33 -1.63 10.66
CA VAL A 66 -5.79 -1.16 9.35
C VAL A 66 -4.89 -0.04 8.84
N ARG A 67 -4.25 -0.23 7.70
CA ARG A 67 -3.46 0.81 7.04
C ARG A 67 -4.33 1.61 6.08
N VAL A 68 -4.65 2.83 6.46
CA VAL A 68 -5.44 3.79 5.67
C VAL A 68 -4.59 4.98 5.20
N ASP A 69 -5.07 5.75 4.25
CA ASP A 69 -4.42 6.99 3.80
C ASP A 69 -5.19 8.22 4.29
N PHE A 70 -4.87 8.69 5.50
CA PHE A 70 -5.42 9.92 6.09
C PHE A 70 -4.50 11.14 5.89
N ASN A 71 -3.69 11.14 4.84
CA ASN A 71 -2.89 12.31 4.47
C ASN A 71 -3.78 13.38 3.83
N VAL A 72 -4.67 13.95 4.62
CA VAL A 72 -5.62 15.00 4.22
C VAL A 72 -4.98 16.38 4.24
N PRO A 73 -5.40 17.32 3.36
CA PRO A 73 -4.94 18.68 3.43
C PRO A 73 -5.59 19.41 4.61
N LEU A 74 -4.78 20.20 5.30
CA LEU A 74 -5.21 21.05 6.42
C LEU A 74 -4.98 22.50 6.05
N ASP A 75 -5.88 23.40 6.48
CA ASP A 75 -5.68 24.83 6.42
C ASP A 75 -4.69 25.34 7.49
N GLU A 76 -4.43 26.64 7.55
CA GLU A 76 -3.53 27.28 8.51
C GLU A 76 -3.98 27.07 9.97
N ASN A 77 -5.29 26.94 10.20
CA ASN A 77 -5.90 26.69 11.51
C ASN A 77 -5.92 25.19 11.88
N GLY A 78 -5.62 24.31 10.90
CA GLY A 78 -5.61 22.88 11.09
C GLY A 78 -6.94 22.19 10.81
N HIS A 79 -7.89 22.87 10.18
CA HIS A 79 -9.12 22.25 9.72
C HIS A 79 -8.88 21.48 8.42
N ILE A 80 -9.58 20.36 8.30
CA ILE A 80 -9.54 19.54 7.09
C ILE A 80 -10.27 20.26 5.97
N THR A 81 -9.59 20.52 4.85
CA THR A 81 -10.19 21.17 3.66
C THR A 81 -10.76 20.17 2.66
N ASP A 82 -10.32 18.92 2.71
CA ASP A 82 -10.84 17.80 1.93
C ASP A 82 -10.74 16.50 2.73
N ASP A 83 -11.89 15.89 3.04
CA ASP A 83 -12.02 14.66 3.82
C ASP A 83 -12.21 13.40 2.94
N THR A 84 -12.07 13.52 1.62
CA THR A 84 -12.29 12.42 0.66
C THR A 84 -11.53 11.15 1.05
N ARG A 85 -10.32 11.29 1.57
CA ARG A 85 -9.51 10.14 2.01
C ARG A 85 -10.05 9.46 3.26
N ILE A 86 -10.60 10.22 4.20
CA ILE A 86 -11.26 9.67 5.38
C ILE A 86 -12.49 8.91 4.93
N ARG A 87 -13.36 9.54 4.13
CA ARG A 87 -14.57 8.89 3.59
C ARG A 87 -14.26 7.63 2.80
N GLY A 88 -13.16 7.62 2.03
CA GLY A 88 -12.75 6.44 1.26
C GLY A 88 -12.43 5.21 2.11
N ALA A 89 -11.93 5.39 3.33
CA ALA A 89 -11.62 4.29 4.25
C ALA A 89 -12.81 3.83 5.11
N LEU A 90 -13.88 4.66 5.19
CA LEU A 90 -15.04 4.35 6.05
C LEU A 90 -15.67 2.98 5.78
N PRO A 91 -15.88 2.52 4.54
CA PRO A 91 -16.49 1.22 4.29
C PRO A 91 -15.74 0.09 4.97
N THR A 92 -14.41 0.08 4.89
CA THR A 92 -13.53 -0.92 5.52
C THR A 92 -13.62 -0.86 7.04
N LEU A 93 -13.46 0.33 7.63
CA LEU A 93 -13.49 0.52 9.07
C LEU A 93 -14.87 0.17 9.66
N LYS A 94 -15.94 0.63 9.01
CA LYS A 94 -17.33 0.34 9.45
C LYS A 94 -17.67 -1.15 9.35
N LYS A 95 -17.15 -1.87 8.35
CA LYS A 95 -17.32 -3.33 8.24
C LYS A 95 -16.72 -4.04 9.46
N ILE A 96 -15.48 -3.69 9.82
CA ILE A 96 -14.80 -4.29 10.97
C ILE A 96 -15.57 -4.04 12.27
N LEU A 97 -16.00 -2.79 12.48
CA LEU A 97 -16.74 -2.39 13.69
C LEU A 97 -18.14 -3.03 13.73
N ALA A 98 -18.86 -3.08 12.61
CA ALA A 98 -20.19 -3.70 12.50
C ALA A 98 -20.17 -5.21 12.75
N ASP A 99 -19.06 -5.87 12.41
CA ASP A 99 -18.88 -7.30 12.73
C ASP A 99 -18.52 -7.54 14.20
N GLY A 100 -18.41 -6.50 15.03
CA GLY A 100 -18.03 -6.61 16.45
C GLY A 100 -16.53 -6.69 16.69
N GLY A 101 -15.71 -6.26 15.74
CA GLY A 101 -14.27 -6.10 15.90
C GLY A 101 -13.90 -4.71 16.44
N ALA A 102 -12.60 -4.49 16.69
CA ALA A 102 -12.02 -3.18 17.00
C ALA A 102 -10.97 -2.79 15.94
N CYS A 103 -10.88 -1.49 15.63
CA CYS A 103 -9.94 -0.97 14.63
C CYS A 103 -8.73 -0.31 15.28
N ILE A 104 -7.52 -0.74 14.95
CA ILE A 104 -6.29 -0.01 15.21
C ILE A 104 -5.88 0.67 13.89
N ILE A 105 -6.05 1.97 13.81
CA ILE A 105 -5.90 2.73 12.57
C ILE A 105 -4.48 3.26 12.45
N MET A 106 -3.79 2.89 11.37
CA MET A 106 -2.46 3.36 11.01
C MET A 106 -2.53 4.26 9.79
N SER A 107 -1.89 5.41 9.85
CA SER A 107 -1.75 6.29 8.70
C SER A 107 -0.48 7.14 8.76
N HIS A 108 -0.33 8.01 7.76
CA HIS A 108 0.70 9.04 7.73
C HIS A 108 0.12 10.40 7.37
N MET A 109 0.80 11.45 7.72
CA MET A 109 0.51 12.82 7.30
C MET A 109 1.81 13.54 6.88
N GLY A 110 1.82 14.12 5.70
CA GLY A 110 2.94 14.88 5.17
C GLY A 110 4.24 14.08 4.98
N LYS A 111 5.35 14.80 5.10
CA LYS A 111 6.72 14.26 4.92
C LYS A 111 7.64 14.72 6.07
N PRO A 112 7.48 14.22 7.29
CA PRO A 112 8.26 14.66 8.47
C PRO A 112 9.72 14.16 8.46
N LYS A 113 10.08 13.23 7.56
CA LYS A 113 11.45 12.70 7.39
C LYS A 113 12.02 12.05 8.65
N GLY A 114 11.20 11.26 9.35
CA GLY A 114 11.62 10.56 10.56
C GLY A 114 11.79 11.47 11.80
N LYS A 115 11.13 12.63 11.82
CA LYS A 115 11.15 13.56 12.96
C LYS A 115 9.73 13.89 13.40
N VAL A 116 9.53 13.97 14.70
CA VAL A 116 8.25 14.43 15.27
C VAL A 116 7.99 15.86 14.86
N ASN A 117 6.82 16.12 14.30
CA ASN A 117 6.34 17.47 13.96
C ASN A 117 4.87 17.59 14.38
N PRO A 118 4.54 18.38 15.42
CA PRO A 118 3.17 18.51 15.90
C PRO A 118 2.16 18.98 14.84
N LYS A 119 2.61 19.75 13.84
CA LYS A 119 1.75 20.18 12.73
C LYS A 119 1.31 19.02 11.84
N LEU A 120 2.01 17.89 11.88
CA LEU A 120 1.76 16.67 11.11
C LEU A 120 1.27 15.51 11.98
N SER A 121 0.86 15.79 13.24
CA SER A 121 0.27 14.78 14.12
C SER A 121 -1.11 14.34 13.60
N LEU A 122 -1.36 13.05 13.63
CA LEU A 122 -2.68 12.48 13.32
C LEU A 122 -3.68 12.76 14.43
N GLY A 123 -3.24 13.11 15.64
CA GLY A 123 -4.12 13.58 16.71
C GLY A 123 -5.01 14.76 16.31
N ARG A 124 -4.54 15.61 15.38
CA ARG A 124 -5.27 16.77 14.88
C ARG A 124 -6.54 16.42 14.09
N ILE A 125 -6.59 15.23 13.52
CA ILE A 125 -7.74 14.77 12.73
C ILE A 125 -8.60 13.74 13.49
N ARG A 126 -8.24 13.40 14.72
CA ARG A 126 -8.93 12.39 15.54
C ARG A 126 -10.44 12.64 15.62
N GLU A 127 -10.83 13.87 15.95
CA GLU A 127 -12.24 14.24 16.10
C GLU A 127 -13.03 14.12 14.79
N ALA A 128 -12.41 14.48 13.66
CA ALA A 128 -13.03 14.30 12.36
C ALA A 128 -13.20 12.82 11.99
N VAL A 129 -12.22 11.97 12.36
CA VAL A 129 -12.34 10.53 12.16
C VAL A 129 -13.42 9.94 13.04
N GLU A 130 -13.52 10.37 14.32
CA GLU A 130 -14.56 9.97 15.27
C GLU A 130 -15.95 10.34 14.75
N ALA A 131 -16.14 11.58 14.32
CA ALA A 131 -17.40 12.05 13.74
C ALA A 131 -17.79 11.25 12.48
N ALA A 132 -16.82 10.94 11.60
CA ALA A 132 -17.07 10.20 10.37
C ALA A 132 -17.41 8.71 10.62
N LEU A 133 -16.78 8.10 11.62
CA LEU A 133 -17.04 6.70 12.02
C LEU A 133 -18.34 6.56 12.82
N GLY A 134 -18.68 7.55 13.65
CA GLY A 134 -19.82 7.53 14.54
C GLY A 134 -19.60 6.65 15.79
N VAL A 135 -18.36 6.34 16.14
CA VAL A 135 -17.95 5.59 17.33
C VAL A 135 -16.75 6.27 17.99
N PRO A 136 -16.50 6.06 19.29
CA PRO A 136 -15.33 6.63 19.97
C PRO A 136 -14.03 6.24 19.29
N VAL A 137 -13.13 7.24 19.12
CA VAL A 137 -11.78 7.04 18.57
C VAL A 137 -10.76 7.52 19.59
N ALA A 138 -10.11 6.57 20.27
CA ALA A 138 -8.97 6.87 21.13
C ALA A 138 -7.73 7.25 20.29
N PHE A 139 -6.75 7.91 20.90
CA PHE A 139 -5.51 8.29 20.25
C PHE A 139 -4.30 7.78 21.03
N ALA A 140 -3.37 7.12 20.34
CA ALA A 140 -2.07 6.74 20.89
C ALA A 140 -0.98 7.66 20.32
N PRO A 141 -0.33 8.48 21.17
CA PRO A 141 0.64 9.47 20.73
C PRO A 141 2.00 8.87 20.30
N ASP A 142 2.17 7.57 20.49
CA ASP A 142 3.35 6.81 20.08
C ASP A 142 2.93 5.50 19.42
N CYS A 143 3.43 5.27 18.19
CA CYS A 143 3.14 4.03 17.47
C CYS A 143 3.89 2.82 18.04
N ALA A 144 5.06 3.03 18.60
CA ALA A 144 5.92 1.97 19.12
C ALA A 144 5.61 1.61 20.59
N ASP A 145 4.88 2.47 21.30
CA ASP A 145 4.46 2.27 22.69
C ASP A 145 2.94 2.48 22.84
N ALA A 146 2.16 1.65 22.13
CA ALA A 146 0.70 1.72 22.15
C ALA A 146 0.02 0.56 22.88
N GLU A 147 0.77 -0.36 23.52
CA GLU A 147 0.24 -1.59 24.10
C GLU A 147 -0.86 -1.34 25.14
N ALA A 148 -0.65 -0.34 26.00
CA ALA A 148 -1.64 -0.01 27.03
C ALA A 148 -2.95 0.46 26.41
N ALA A 149 -2.88 1.34 25.39
CA ALA A 149 -4.03 1.82 24.64
C ALA A 149 -4.72 0.70 23.85
N VAL A 150 -3.93 -0.17 23.21
CA VAL A 150 -4.43 -1.35 22.48
C VAL A 150 -5.12 -2.33 23.43
N LYS A 151 -4.56 -2.57 24.62
CA LYS A 151 -5.16 -3.45 25.63
C LYS A 151 -6.49 -2.89 26.13
N ALA A 152 -6.55 -1.58 26.34
CA ALA A 152 -7.75 -0.89 26.82
C ALA A 152 -8.83 -0.70 25.75
N LEU A 153 -8.52 -0.92 24.46
CA LEU A 153 -9.45 -0.68 23.35
C LEU A 153 -10.62 -1.65 23.38
N PRO A 154 -11.88 -1.17 23.59
CA PRO A 154 -13.07 -2.02 23.54
C PRO A 154 -13.40 -2.46 22.12
N MET A 155 -14.10 -3.61 22.00
CA MET A 155 -14.71 -4.01 20.74
C MET A 155 -15.77 -2.98 20.30
N GLY A 156 -15.90 -2.79 18.99
CA GLY A 156 -16.80 -1.79 18.42
C GLY A 156 -16.25 -0.36 18.43
N GLN A 157 -15.01 -0.13 18.89
CA GLN A 157 -14.35 1.17 18.92
C GLN A 157 -13.06 1.18 18.11
N ALA A 158 -12.48 2.38 17.94
CA ALA A 158 -11.26 2.55 17.19
C ALA A 158 -10.16 3.24 18.00
N LEU A 159 -8.90 2.93 17.68
CA LEU A 159 -7.69 3.57 18.17
C LEU A 159 -6.92 4.11 16.98
N LEU A 160 -6.69 5.42 16.94
CA LEU A 160 -5.82 6.05 15.95
C LEU A 160 -4.40 6.14 16.50
N LEU A 161 -3.44 5.53 15.81
CA LEU A 161 -2.02 5.69 16.12
C LEU A 161 -1.49 7.00 15.57
N GLU A 162 -0.40 7.49 16.16
CA GLU A 162 0.31 8.67 15.68
C GLU A 162 0.90 8.44 14.27
N ASN A 163 1.37 9.51 13.65
CA ASN A 163 1.94 9.52 12.31
C ASN A 163 3.14 8.57 12.18
N LEU A 164 2.95 7.48 11.44
CA LEU A 164 3.97 6.47 11.18
C LEU A 164 5.29 7.04 10.66
N ARG A 165 5.24 8.15 9.90
CA ARG A 165 6.42 8.77 9.31
C ARG A 165 7.23 9.62 10.28
N PHE A 166 6.83 9.71 11.56
CA PHE A 166 7.70 10.20 12.60
C PHE A 166 8.83 9.22 12.91
N TYR A 167 8.65 7.95 12.52
CA TYR A 167 9.64 6.89 12.63
C TYR A 167 10.37 6.70 11.29
N PRO A 168 11.72 6.84 11.24
CA PRO A 168 12.49 6.57 10.03
C PRO A 168 12.38 5.10 9.58
N GLU A 169 12.07 4.20 10.50
CA GLU A 169 11.81 2.79 10.28
C GLU A 169 10.62 2.55 9.34
N GLU A 170 9.63 3.44 9.33
CA GLU A 170 8.49 3.33 8.42
C GLU A 170 8.95 3.31 6.97
N GLU A 171 9.79 4.24 6.56
CA GLU A 171 10.32 4.28 5.19
C GLU A 171 11.51 3.33 4.98
N GLY A 172 12.17 2.89 6.04
CA GLY A 172 13.34 2.00 6.00
C GLY A 172 14.52 2.61 5.24
N LYS A 173 14.71 3.92 5.37
CA LYS A 173 15.81 4.69 4.77
C LYS A 173 16.65 5.33 5.87
N PRO A 174 17.99 5.27 5.77
CA PRO A 174 18.86 6.00 6.68
C PRO A 174 18.53 7.50 6.67
N VAL A 175 18.64 8.14 7.83
CA VAL A 175 18.44 9.57 7.98
C VAL A 175 19.77 10.22 8.33
N GLY A 176 20.09 11.34 7.68
CA GLY A 176 21.31 12.12 7.99
C GLY A 176 22.59 11.56 7.36
N ILE A 177 22.49 10.63 6.41
CA ILE A 177 23.63 10.09 5.66
C ILE A 177 23.37 10.21 4.17
N ASP A 178 24.32 10.70 3.40
CA ASP A 178 24.20 10.82 1.96
C ASP A 178 24.41 9.46 1.27
N LYS A 179 23.82 9.28 0.09
CA LYS A 179 23.89 8.01 -0.64
C LYS A 179 25.29 7.69 -1.15
N GLU A 180 26.09 8.70 -1.34
CA GLU A 180 27.48 8.66 -1.79
C GLU A 180 28.46 8.37 -0.63
N ASP A 181 28.00 8.42 0.62
CA ASP A 181 28.80 8.11 1.79
C ASP A 181 29.15 6.61 1.83
N PRO A 182 30.42 6.24 2.03
CA PRO A 182 30.83 4.83 2.14
C PRO A 182 30.10 4.04 3.24
N ALA A 183 29.61 4.72 4.28
CA ALA A 183 28.84 4.08 5.37
C ALA A 183 27.34 3.89 5.02
N TYR A 184 26.88 4.41 3.87
CA TYR A 184 25.44 4.38 3.52
C TYR A 184 24.87 2.95 3.46
N ASP A 185 25.58 2.02 2.86
CA ASP A 185 25.07 0.64 2.70
C ASP A 185 25.00 -0.10 4.06
N ALA A 186 25.94 0.14 4.97
CA ALA A 186 25.88 -0.39 6.32
C ALA A 186 24.68 0.20 7.10
N ALA A 187 24.52 1.52 7.08
CA ALA A 187 23.38 2.22 7.69
C ALA A 187 22.03 1.78 7.10
N LYS A 188 21.99 1.51 5.80
CA LYS A 188 20.79 1.00 5.12
C LYS A 188 20.45 -0.44 5.55
N LYS A 189 21.46 -1.29 5.73
CA LYS A 189 21.26 -2.66 6.23
C LYS A 189 20.72 -2.66 7.66
N GLU A 190 21.30 -1.84 8.53
CA GLU A 190 20.84 -1.65 9.91
C GLU A 190 19.38 -1.13 9.93
N MET A 191 19.09 -0.05 9.17
CA MET A 191 17.75 0.50 9.08
C MET A 191 16.72 -0.52 8.59
N LYS A 192 17.10 -1.46 7.71
CA LYS A 192 16.23 -2.56 7.29
C LYS A 192 15.95 -3.56 8.41
N GLY A 193 16.88 -3.78 9.33
CA GLY A 193 16.65 -4.53 10.57
C GLY A 193 15.62 -3.82 11.44
N ARG A 194 15.87 -2.56 11.77
CA ARG A 194 14.95 -1.70 12.55
C ARG A 194 13.56 -1.59 11.92
N GLN A 195 13.47 -1.51 10.58
CA GLN A 195 12.19 -1.52 9.86
C GLN A 195 11.38 -2.81 10.13
N LYS A 196 12.05 -3.96 10.17
CA LYS A 196 11.40 -5.23 10.48
C LYS A 196 10.93 -5.28 11.93
N ASP A 197 11.74 -4.79 12.86
CA ASP A 197 11.39 -4.76 14.28
C ASP A 197 10.19 -3.85 14.53
N PHE A 198 10.15 -2.67 13.88
CA PHE A 198 9.02 -1.77 13.94
C PHE A 198 7.75 -2.40 13.34
N ALA A 199 7.86 -3.06 12.19
CA ALA A 199 6.73 -3.77 11.58
C ALA A 199 6.22 -4.92 12.46
N LYS A 200 7.13 -5.69 13.09
CA LYS A 200 6.81 -6.73 14.06
C LYS A 200 6.08 -6.17 15.28
N LYS A 201 6.55 -5.03 15.78
CA LYS A 201 5.91 -4.32 16.90
C LYS A 201 4.47 -3.91 16.56
N LEU A 202 4.25 -3.26 15.41
CA LEU A 202 2.91 -2.91 14.94
C LEU A 202 2.01 -4.14 14.78
N ALA A 203 2.55 -5.22 14.21
CA ALA A 203 1.79 -6.46 14.03
C ALA A 203 1.36 -7.08 15.36
N SER A 204 2.16 -6.94 16.43
CA SER A 204 1.83 -7.50 17.76
C SER A 204 0.61 -6.87 18.43
N TYR A 205 0.08 -5.79 17.87
CA TYR A 205 -1.10 -5.10 18.40
C TYR A 205 -2.44 -5.73 17.98
N ALA A 206 -2.43 -6.62 16.98
CA ALA A 206 -3.68 -7.05 16.36
C ALA A 206 -3.68 -8.54 15.96
N ASP A 207 -4.88 -9.06 15.77
CA ASP A 207 -5.13 -10.43 15.32
C ASP A 207 -5.08 -10.56 13.80
N CYS A 208 -5.33 -9.46 13.07
CA CYS A 208 -5.32 -9.44 11.62
C CYS A 208 -4.90 -8.07 11.05
N TYR A 209 -4.44 -8.07 9.81
CA TYR A 209 -3.98 -6.90 9.07
C TYR A 209 -4.85 -6.63 7.86
N VAL A 210 -5.26 -5.36 7.70
CA VAL A 210 -6.03 -4.88 6.55
C VAL A 210 -5.28 -3.75 5.86
N MET A 211 -4.94 -3.95 4.58
CA MET A 211 -4.33 -2.92 3.74
C MET A 211 -5.39 -2.17 2.96
N ASP A 212 -5.58 -0.88 3.23
CA ASP A 212 -6.60 -0.04 2.60
C ASP A 212 -6.08 1.34 2.16
N ALA A 213 -4.82 1.40 1.73
CA ALA A 213 -4.14 2.63 1.33
C ALA A 213 -3.46 2.52 -0.04
N PHE A 214 -4.24 2.62 -1.12
CA PHE A 214 -3.75 2.46 -2.49
C PHE A 214 -2.61 3.41 -2.85
N GLY A 215 -2.71 4.68 -2.47
CA GLY A 215 -1.69 5.70 -2.78
C GLY A 215 -0.28 5.39 -2.24
N THR A 216 -0.15 4.53 -1.24
CA THR A 216 1.13 4.11 -0.66
C THR A 216 1.49 2.65 -0.92
N ALA A 217 0.62 1.88 -1.56
CA ALA A 217 0.78 0.44 -1.77
C ALA A 217 2.05 0.07 -2.57
N HIS A 218 2.48 0.95 -3.48
CA HIS A 218 3.70 0.76 -4.29
C HIS A 218 5.01 0.88 -3.48
N ARG A 219 4.96 1.28 -2.21
CA ARG A 219 6.13 1.51 -1.35
C ARG A 219 6.33 0.35 -0.38
N LYS A 220 7.59 -0.10 -0.24
CA LYS A 220 7.96 -1.12 0.73
C LYS A 220 8.21 -0.49 2.11
N HIS A 221 7.17 0.10 2.69
CA HIS A 221 7.20 0.66 4.03
C HIS A 221 6.92 -0.42 5.10
N ALA A 222 7.22 -0.13 6.36
CA ALA A 222 6.95 -1.03 7.47
C ALA A 222 5.46 -1.39 7.54
N SER A 223 4.59 -0.38 7.50
CA SER A 223 3.14 -0.53 7.66
C SER A 223 2.39 -0.99 6.41
N THR A 224 2.99 -0.94 5.21
CA THR A 224 2.31 -1.30 3.95
C THR A 224 2.70 -2.67 3.42
N ALA A 225 3.97 -3.07 3.59
CA ALA A 225 4.46 -4.30 3.01
C ALA A 225 5.13 -5.22 4.04
N VAL A 226 6.00 -4.67 4.91
CA VAL A 226 6.78 -5.51 5.83
C VAL A 226 5.91 -6.12 6.91
N ILE A 227 4.91 -5.40 7.39
CA ILE A 227 3.97 -5.86 8.42
C ILE A 227 3.21 -7.12 7.99
N ALA A 228 2.91 -7.27 6.70
CA ALA A 228 2.19 -8.43 6.18
C ALA A 228 2.96 -9.75 6.34
N ASP A 229 4.29 -9.68 6.51
CA ASP A 229 5.14 -10.85 6.74
C ASP A 229 4.92 -11.47 8.15
N TYR A 230 4.23 -10.75 9.06
CA TYR A 230 3.95 -11.17 10.45
C TYR A 230 2.53 -11.67 10.67
N PHE A 231 1.73 -11.78 9.62
CA PHE A 231 0.40 -12.37 9.65
C PHE A 231 0.30 -13.55 8.70
N ASP A 232 -0.41 -14.57 9.12
CA ASP A 232 -0.73 -15.73 8.28
C ASP A 232 -1.59 -15.30 7.08
N ALA A 233 -1.67 -16.14 6.07
CA ALA A 233 -2.41 -15.84 4.84
C ALA A 233 -3.90 -15.54 5.11
N ASP A 234 -4.48 -16.21 6.09
CA ASP A 234 -5.89 -16.07 6.44
C ASP A 234 -6.17 -14.86 7.37
N ASN A 235 -5.12 -14.22 7.91
CA ASN A 235 -5.23 -13.08 8.81
C ASN A 235 -4.69 -11.77 8.18
N LYS A 236 -4.54 -11.72 6.86
CA LYS A 236 -4.20 -10.51 6.13
C LYS A 236 -5.02 -10.39 4.87
N MET A 237 -5.53 -9.19 4.60
CA MET A 237 -6.45 -8.94 3.49
C MET A 237 -6.37 -7.51 2.98
N LEU A 238 -6.99 -7.28 1.83
CA LEU A 238 -7.21 -5.94 1.29
C LEU A 238 -8.51 -5.37 1.86
N GLY A 239 -8.54 -4.07 2.13
CA GLY A 239 -9.76 -3.33 2.39
C GLY A 239 -10.54 -3.02 1.11
N TYR A 240 -11.75 -2.51 1.25
CA TYR A 240 -12.65 -2.25 0.11
C TYR A 240 -12.08 -1.25 -0.89
N LEU A 241 -11.39 -0.19 -0.41
CA LEU A 241 -10.76 0.79 -1.31
C LEU A 241 -9.69 0.11 -2.15
N MET A 242 -8.81 -0.66 -1.52
CA MET A 242 -7.76 -1.40 -2.21
C MET A 242 -8.33 -2.43 -3.20
N GLU A 243 -9.34 -3.21 -2.79
CA GLU A 243 -9.99 -4.17 -3.69
C GLU A 243 -10.59 -3.48 -4.92
N LYS A 244 -11.28 -2.36 -4.72
CA LYS A 244 -11.89 -1.58 -5.80
C LYS A 244 -10.84 -1.10 -6.80
N GLU A 245 -9.75 -0.53 -6.31
CA GLU A 245 -8.66 -0.01 -7.15
C GLU A 245 -7.94 -1.14 -7.91
N VAL A 246 -7.64 -2.25 -7.24
CA VAL A 246 -7.03 -3.43 -7.87
C VAL A 246 -7.94 -4.01 -8.95
N LYS A 247 -9.24 -4.18 -8.66
CA LYS A 247 -10.23 -4.66 -9.62
C LYS A 247 -10.39 -3.71 -10.82
N ALA A 248 -10.35 -2.39 -10.58
CA ALA A 248 -10.44 -1.40 -11.66
C ALA A 248 -9.25 -1.51 -12.61
N VAL A 249 -8.02 -1.61 -12.07
CA VAL A 249 -6.81 -1.78 -12.90
C VAL A 249 -6.85 -3.12 -13.67
N ASP A 250 -7.25 -4.19 -13.00
CA ASP A 250 -7.34 -5.52 -13.62
C ASP A 250 -8.38 -5.54 -14.74
N ASN A 251 -9.57 -4.97 -14.52
CA ASN A 251 -10.59 -4.85 -15.56
C ASN A 251 -10.12 -4.07 -16.79
N VAL A 252 -9.40 -2.95 -16.58
CA VAL A 252 -8.85 -2.18 -17.71
C VAL A 252 -7.84 -2.99 -18.50
N LEU A 253 -7.07 -3.87 -17.86
CA LEU A 253 -6.02 -4.67 -18.52
C LEU A 253 -6.53 -6.00 -19.09
N SER A 254 -7.61 -6.56 -18.52
CA SER A 254 -8.17 -7.87 -18.91
C SER A 254 -9.32 -7.74 -19.90
N ASN A 255 -10.18 -6.73 -19.74
CA ASN A 255 -11.38 -6.48 -20.54
C ASN A 255 -11.24 -5.19 -21.34
N ILE A 256 -10.23 -5.14 -22.21
CA ILE A 256 -9.91 -3.94 -22.98
C ILE A 256 -11.07 -3.58 -23.90
N LYS A 257 -11.71 -2.45 -23.64
CA LYS A 257 -12.65 -1.81 -24.57
C LYS A 257 -11.88 -0.92 -25.54
N ARG A 258 -12.13 -1.11 -26.86
CA ARG A 258 -11.45 -0.33 -27.87
C ARG A 258 -12.33 0.83 -28.38
N PRO A 259 -11.72 1.98 -28.70
CA PRO A 259 -10.29 2.28 -28.65
C PRO A 259 -9.77 2.46 -27.21
N PHE A 260 -8.65 1.79 -26.87
CA PHE A 260 -7.97 1.97 -25.58
C PHE A 260 -6.87 3.03 -25.71
N VAL A 261 -7.10 4.17 -25.11
CA VAL A 261 -6.14 5.29 -25.07
C VAL A 261 -5.55 5.38 -23.68
N ALA A 262 -4.24 5.24 -23.54
CA ALA A 262 -3.53 5.45 -22.30
C ALA A 262 -2.84 6.80 -22.29
N ILE A 263 -2.92 7.53 -21.17
CA ILE A 263 -2.23 8.81 -20.97
C ILE A 263 -1.22 8.61 -19.82
N MET A 264 0.04 8.83 -20.09
CA MET A 264 1.11 8.70 -19.10
C MET A 264 1.87 10.01 -18.94
N GLY A 265 2.04 10.42 -17.69
CA GLY A 265 2.83 11.59 -17.33
C GLY A 265 3.91 11.28 -16.29
N GLY A 266 4.95 12.12 -16.26
CA GLY A 266 6.03 12.02 -15.28
C GLY A 266 7.27 12.78 -15.72
N SER A 267 8.25 12.90 -14.81
CA SER A 267 9.54 13.55 -15.10
C SER A 267 10.57 12.59 -15.68
N LYS A 268 10.62 11.32 -15.23
CA LYS A 268 11.66 10.35 -15.61
C LYS A 268 11.08 9.15 -16.35
N VAL A 269 11.48 8.94 -17.59
CA VAL A 269 11.12 7.78 -18.42
C VAL A 269 11.68 6.50 -17.84
N SER A 270 12.94 6.51 -17.36
CA SER A 270 13.64 5.32 -16.84
C SER A 270 12.86 4.56 -15.77
N SER A 271 12.10 5.28 -14.92
CA SER A 271 11.27 4.66 -13.89
C SER A 271 9.97 4.04 -14.41
N LYS A 272 9.61 4.27 -15.68
CA LYS A 272 8.33 3.88 -16.30
C LYS A 272 8.48 3.03 -17.57
N ILE A 273 9.71 2.76 -18.01
CA ILE A 273 9.97 1.97 -19.24
C ILE A 273 9.22 0.63 -19.21
N GLY A 274 9.28 -0.11 -18.11
CA GLY A 274 8.59 -1.39 -17.99
C GLY A 274 7.06 -1.27 -18.11
N ILE A 275 6.48 -0.18 -17.60
CA ILE A 275 5.03 0.09 -17.73
C ILE A 275 4.69 0.42 -19.17
N ILE A 276 5.52 1.27 -19.83
CA ILE A 276 5.35 1.65 -21.25
C ILE A 276 5.39 0.40 -22.13
N GLN A 277 6.41 -0.45 -21.97
CA GLN A 277 6.55 -1.68 -22.74
C GLN A 277 5.34 -2.61 -22.59
N ASN A 278 4.81 -2.73 -21.37
CA ASN A 278 3.63 -3.55 -21.10
C ASN A 278 2.34 -2.98 -21.70
N LEU A 279 2.23 -1.65 -21.78
CA LEU A 279 1.06 -0.99 -22.36
C LEU A 279 1.09 -1.01 -23.88
N LEU A 280 2.27 -0.88 -24.54
CA LEU A 280 2.38 -0.82 -26.01
C LEU A 280 1.69 -1.99 -26.72
N GLY A 281 1.70 -3.19 -26.12
CA GLY A 281 0.99 -4.35 -26.69
C GLY A 281 -0.53 -4.38 -26.42
N LYS A 282 -1.06 -3.41 -25.68
CA LYS A 282 -2.46 -3.42 -25.20
C LYS A 282 -3.26 -2.21 -25.66
N VAL A 283 -2.61 -1.06 -25.83
CA VAL A 283 -3.25 0.22 -26.17
C VAL A 283 -3.34 0.46 -27.69
N ASP A 284 -4.37 1.17 -28.11
CA ASP A 284 -4.47 1.66 -29.49
C ASP A 284 -3.71 2.99 -29.65
N LYS A 285 -3.64 3.80 -28.58
CA LYS A 285 -2.87 5.03 -28.55
C LYS A 285 -2.26 5.22 -27.16
N LEU A 286 -1.01 5.67 -27.12
CA LEU A 286 -0.31 6.08 -25.91
C LEU A 286 0.04 7.56 -26.00
N ILE A 287 -0.52 8.38 -25.12
CA ILE A 287 -0.21 9.80 -25.00
C ILE A 287 0.80 9.98 -23.88
N LEU A 288 1.96 10.54 -24.20
CA LEU A 288 3.00 10.86 -23.22
C LEU A 288 2.93 12.34 -22.86
N CYS A 289 3.00 12.63 -21.55
CA CYS A 289 2.87 13.99 -21.01
C CYS A 289 3.98 14.31 -20.01
N GLY A 290 4.15 15.61 -19.72
CA GLY A 290 5.12 16.12 -18.75
C GLY A 290 6.56 15.93 -19.19
N GLY A 291 7.53 15.93 -18.26
CA GLY A 291 8.97 15.86 -18.54
C GLY A 291 9.41 14.63 -19.35
N MET A 292 8.61 13.57 -19.38
CA MET A 292 8.88 12.39 -20.21
C MET A 292 8.90 12.71 -21.69
N THR A 293 8.11 13.70 -22.16
CA THR A 293 8.05 14.08 -23.57
C THR A 293 9.39 14.55 -24.10
N TYR A 294 10.18 15.24 -23.27
CA TYR A 294 11.52 15.72 -23.65
C TYR A 294 12.47 14.57 -23.95
N THR A 295 12.46 13.50 -23.13
CA THR A 295 13.29 12.32 -23.39
C THR A 295 12.95 11.67 -24.73
N PHE A 296 11.65 11.55 -25.06
CA PHE A 296 11.22 10.99 -26.35
C PHE A 296 11.53 11.92 -27.51
N SER A 297 11.33 13.25 -27.34
CA SER A 297 11.70 14.25 -28.35
C SER A 297 13.20 14.19 -28.66
N LYS A 298 14.05 14.10 -27.63
CA LYS A 298 15.51 13.97 -27.81
C LYS A 298 15.86 12.67 -28.52
N ALA A 299 15.23 11.56 -28.17
CA ALA A 299 15.46 10.27 -28.83
C ALA A 299 15.08 10.28 -30.33
N HIS A 300 14.14 11.12 -30.73
CA HIS A 300 13.75 11.37 -32.13
C HIS A 300 14.55 12.47 -32.83
N GLY A 301 15.62 12.97 -32.22
CA GLY A 301 16.49 14.00 -32.81
C GLY A 301 16.01 15.43 -32.57
N GLY A 302 14.99 15.65 -31.76
CA GLY A 302 14.51 16.97 -31.38
C GLY A 302 15.43 17.67 -30.37
N GLU A 303 15.40 18.99 -30.38
CA GLU A 303 16.08 19.83 -29.39
C GLU A 303 15.16 20.01 -28.16
N ILE A 304 15.75 19.95 -26.97
CA ILE A 304 15.01 20.03 -25.70
C ILE A 304 15.51 21.15 -24.77
N GLY A 305 16.46 21.96 -25.23
CA GLY A 305 17.10 23.01 -24.43
C GLY A 305 17.76 22.44 -23.18
N GLU A 306 17.56 23.10 -22.05
CA GLU A 306 18.06 22.66 -20.74
C GLU A 306 17.08 21.74 -20.00
N SER A 307 16.10 21.14 -20.69
CA SER A 307 15.13 20.24 -20.07
C SER A 307 15.77 18.92 -19.63
N ILE A 308 15.25 18.35 -18.54
CA ILE A 308 15.78 17.12 -17.91
C ILE A 308 15.58 15.91 -18.83
#